data_5a54eab9100d8f77dd37899cc4868a91
#
_entry.id   5a54eab9100d8f77dd37899cc4868a91
#
_cell.length_a   1.000
_cell.length_b   1.000
_cell.length_c   1.000
_cell.angle_alpha   90.00
_cell.angle_beta   90.00
_cell.angle_gamma   90.00
#
_symmetry.space_group_name_H-M   'P 1'
#
loop_
_entity.id
_entity.type
_entity.pdbx_description
1 polymer ?
#
loop_
_entity_poly.entity_id
_entity_poly.type
_entity_poly.pdbx_seq_one_letter_code
_entity_poly.pdbx_strand_id
1 'polypeptide(L)'
;MTTPSFLRSSLLLLVLANFSARADEPLDLFNGKDLSGWDGDPRFWKVEEGCITGQTTAEVPTEANTFLIWSLGEVDDFELTAEYKIDSGNSGIQIRSFRLPDRQWGIGGYQADFEAGDRYSGIVYGENFRGILADRGQQTTIGEDHKPTVSGKTGEDAALQQVVKKGQWNSYRVVAKGFTIQNYINGQLTAQVTDNDTQMRRRGGLLALQVHAGPPMKVQFRNLKLKRLPLTDGKKVVFVAGKPSHGPGDHEHRAGSMLLANTLNETTGGKILATVYSNGWPQDPSAFSNADAIIMYSDGGGGHMVNPRLADVEAAHQRGVGIGCIHYAVEIPKGPGGEAFLRWIGGYFETDWSVNPHWDGDFKTFPNHPAAAGIEPFKINDEWYYHMRFRENMRGVTPLLTALPPKETLNRPDDAHAGNPAVREAIAKGEVQHVCW
;
A
#
# COMPACT_ATOMS: atom_id res chain seq x y z
N MET A 1 17.51 42.03 -57.75
CA MET A 1 16.79 40.74 -57.65
C MET A 1 17.16 40.14 -56.31
N THR A 2 16.27 40.36 -55.31
CA THR A 2 16.43 39.97 -53.92
C THR A 2 15.41 38.85 -53.63
N THR A 3 15.88 37.67 -53.33
CA THR A 3 15.06 36.53 -52.90
C THR A 3 14.76 36.60 -51.40
N PRO A 4 13.53 36.40 -50.94
CA PRO A 4 13.21 36.36 -49.50
C PRO A 4 13.42 34.95 -48.94
N SER A 5 14.13 34.94 -47.80
CA SER A 5 14.35 33.75 -46.97
C SER A 5 13.08 33.43 -46.16
N PHE A 6 12.50 32.25 -46.34
CA PHE A 6 11.41 31.75 -45.51
C PHE A 6 11.95 31.10 -44.22
N LEU A 7 11.76 31.76 -43.08
CA LEU A 7 11.88 31.12 -41.76
C LEU A 7 10.73 30.12 -41.54
N ARG A 8 11.05 28.84 -41.45
CA ARG A 8 10.12 27.81 -40.98
C ARG A 8 10.16 27.78 -39.45
N SER A 9 9.15 28.34 -38.80
CA SER A 9 8.90 28.15 -37.38
C SER A 9 8.32 26.75 -37.16
N SER A 10 9.12 25.85 -36.59
CA SER A 10 8.64 24.54 -36.12
C SER A 10 7.95 24.72 -34.78
N LEU A 11 6.61 24.60 -34.81
CA LEU A 11 5.78 24.59 -33.61
C LEU A 11 5.93 23.21 -32.93
N LEU A 12 6.69 23.18 -31.84
CA LEU A 12 6.82 22.00 -30.99
C LEU A 12 5.55 21.88 -30.15
N LEU A 13 4.60 21.02 -30.56
CA LEU A 13 3.44 20.69 -29.74
C LEU A 13 3.91 19.84 -28.55
N LEU A 14 4.02 20.47 -27.38
CA LEU A 14 4.13 19.73 -26.12
C LEU A 14 2.79 19.06 -25.85
N VAL A 15 2.72 17.75 -26.04
CA VAL A 15 1.62 16.92 -25.52
C VAL A 15 1.83 16.78 -24.03
N LEU A 16 1.25 17.71 -23.26
CA LEU A 16 1.05 17.53 -21.84
C LEU A 16 -0.01 16.43 -21.66
N ALA A 17 0.44 15.19 -21.47
CA ALA A 17 -0.43 14.12 -21.04
C ALA A 17 -0.95 14.47 -19.65
N ASN A 18 -2.23 14.81 -19.56
CA ASN A 18 -2.93 15.04 -18.30
C ASN A 18 -2.98 13.74 -17.48
N PHE A 19 -2.05 13.56 -16.56
CA PHE A 19 -2.02 12.47 -15.57
C PHE A 19 -2.94 12.74 -14.36
N SER A 20 -3.78 13.74 -14.43
CA SER A 20 -4.55 14.26 -13.28
C SER A 20 -5.88 13.54 -12.98
N ALA A 21 -6.23 12.42 -13.63
CA ALA A 21 -7.57 11.83 -13.51
C ALA A 21 -7.61 10.33 -13.14
N ARG A 22 -6.58 9.76 -12.52
CA ARG A 22 -6.53 8.29 -12.29
C ARG A 22 -6.82 7.81 -10.87
N ALA A 23 -7.02 8.68 -9.89
CA ALA A 23 -7.26 8.24 -8.50
C ALA A 23 -8.63 7.53 -8.31
N ASP A 24 -9.61 7.80 -9.15
CA ASP A 24 -10.97 7.26 -9.06
C ASP A 24 -11.26 6.10 -10.03
N GLU A 25 -10.40 5.86 -11.01
CA GLU A 25 -10.60 4.79 -12.00
C GLU A 25 -10.20 3.43 -11.42
N PRO A 26 -11.01 2.39 -11.66
CA PRO A 26 -10.66 1.04 -11.24
C PRO A 26 -9.38 0.54 -11.92
N LEU A 27 -8.49 -0.08 -11.16
CA LEU A 27 -7.28 -0.73 -11.65
C LEU A 27 -7.62 -2.08 -12.28
N ASP A 28 -7.20 -2.30 -13.53
CA ASP A 28 -7.21 -3.63 -14.13
C ASP A 28 -6.11 -4.50 -13.51
N LEU A 29 -6.50 -5.58 -12.83
CA LEU A 29 -5.58 -6.50 -12.15
C LEU A 29 -4.97 -7.56 -13.08
N PHE A 30 -5.51 -7.68 -14.29
CA PHE A 30 -5.06 -8.66 -15.29
C PHE A 30 -4.96 -8.01 -16.66
N ASN A 31 -3.82 -8.22 -17.32
CA ASN A 31 -3.49 -7.62 -18.62
C ASN A 31 -4.04 -8.38 -19.83
N GLY A 32 -4.72 -9.52 -19.62
CA GLY A 32 -5.26 -10.39 -20.68
C GLY A 32 -4.24 -11.24 -21.42
N LYS A 33 -2.95 -11.21 -21.03
CA LYS A 33 -1.85 -11.85 -21.79
C LYS A 33 -1.05 -12.85 -20.97
N ASP A 34 -0.66 -12.49 -19.76
CA ASP A 34 0.19 -13.28 -18.87
C ASP A 34 -0.17 -13.04 -17.40
N LEU A 35 0.47 -13.79 -16.50
CA LEU A 35 0.28 -13.69 -15.06
C LEU A 35 1.21 -12.68 -14.37
N SER A 36 1.70 -11.67 -15.10
CA SER A 36 2.50 -10.60 -14.51
C SER A 36 1.73 -9.92 -13.36
N GLY A 37 2.36 -9.78 -12.19
CA GLY A 37 1.72 -9.26 -10.97
C GLY A 37 0.92 -10.30 -10.18
N TRP A 38 1.01 -11.57 -10.55
CA TRP A 38 0.40 -12.69 -9.86
C TRP A 38 1.45 -13.75 -9.51
N ASP A 39 1.31 -14.39 -8.35
CA ASP A 39 2.18 -15.45 -7.83
C ASP A 39 1.36 -16.68 -7.48
N GLY A 40 1.57 -17.79 -8.17
CA GLY A 40 0.86 -19.04 -7.98
C GLY A 40 1.58 -20.22 -8.60
N ASP A 41 1.18 -21.44 -8.25
CA ASP A 41 1.79 -22.66 -8.76
C ASP A 41 1.53 -22.82 -10.26
N PRO A 42 2.58 -22.80 -11.11
CA PRO A 42 2.43 -22.88 -12.57
C PRO A 42 1.88 -24.23 -13.07
N ARG A 43 1.80 -25.25 -12.22
CA ARG A 43 1.13 -26.50 -12.56
C ARG A 43 -0.38 -26.34 -12.69
N PHE A 44 -0.97 -25.37 -11.97
CA PHE A 44 -2.41 -25.17 -11.90
C PHE A 44 -2.87 -23.90 -12.57
N TRP A 45 -2.01 -22.87 -12.67
CA TRP A 45 -2.38 -21.55 -13.15
C TRP A 45 -1.73 -21.19 -14.47
N LYS A 46 -2.53 -20.76 -15.44
CA LYS A 46 -2.10 -20.33 -16.79
C LYS A 46 -3.05 -19.30 -17.36
N VAL A 47 -2.68 -18.72 -18.49
CA VAL A 47 -3.60 -17.90 -19.29
C VAL A 47 -4.08 -18.74 -20.48
N GLU A 48 -5.39 -18.87 -20.64
CA GLU A 48 -6.05 -19.48 -21.81
C GLU A 48 -7.13 -18.55 -22.33
N GLU A 49 -7.16 -18.33 -23.63
CA GLU A 49 -8.19 -17.49 -24.32
C GLU A 49 -8.36 -16.12 -23.70
N GLY A 50 -7.24 -15.50 -23.26
CA GLY A 50 -7.26 -14.19 -22.60
C GLY A 50 -7.84 -14.19 -21.19
N CYS A 51 -7.97 -15.35 -20.54
CA CYS A 51 -8.50 -15.52 -19.20
C CYS A 51 -7.45 -16.14 -18.27
N ILE A 52 -7.39 -15.73 -17.02
CA ILE A 52 -6.71 -16.49 -15.96
C ILE A 52 -7.46 -17.80 -15.81
N THR A 53 -6.77 -18.92 -15.97
CA THR A 53 -7.35 -20.25 -15.87
C THR A 53 -6.68 -21.04 -14.75
N GLY A 54 -7.48 -21.49 -13.80
CA GLY A 54 -7.09 -22.42 -12.74
C GLY A 54 -7.65 -23.81 -13.04
N GLN A 55 -6.81 -24.84 -12.99
CA GLN A 55 -7.22 -26.20 -13.36
C GLN A 55 -6.45 -27.26 -12.59
N THR A 56 -7.15 -28.29 -12.14
CA THR A 56 -6.59 -29.58 -11.75
C THR A 56 -7.13 -30.68 -12.69
N THR A 57 -6.37 -31.77 -12.82
CA THR A 57 -6.78 -32.97 -13.57
C THR A 57 -6.59 -34.20 -12.70
N ALA A 58 -7.00 -35.35 -13.19
CA ALA A 58 -6.74 -36.63 -12.48
C ALA A 58 -5.24 -36.92 -12.38
N GLU A 59 -4.47 -36.48 -13.38
CA GLU A 59 -2.99 -36.67 -13.46
C GLU A 59 -2.24 -35.61 -12.66
N VAL A 60 -2.83 -34.43 -12.48
CA VAL A 60 -2.24 -33.29 -11.75
C VAL A 60 -3.24 -32.78 -10.69
N PRO A 61 -3.46 -33.57 -9.62
CA PRO A 61 -4.31 -33.15 -8.49
C PRO A 61 -3.56 -32.18 -7.60
N THR A 62 -4.30 -31.48 -6.73
CA THR A 62 -3.73 -30.77 -5.56
C THR A 62 -4.22 -31.40 -4.28
N GLU A 63 -3.33 -31.56 -3.30
CA GLU A 63 -3.67 -32.14 -1.99
C GLU A 63 -4.40 -31.16 -1.07
N ALA A 64 -4.19 -29.85 -1.29
CA ALA A 64 -4.81 -28.79 -0.52
C ALA A 64 -5.18 -27.62 -1.43
N ASN A 65 -6.07 -26.76 -0.97
CA ASN A 65 -6.40 -25.52 -1.69
C ASN A 65 -5.15 -24.70 -1.96
N THR A 66 -4.96 -24.25 -3.20
CA THR A 66 -3.83 -23.44 -3.65
C THR A 66 -4.32 -22.18 -4.34
N PHE A 67 -3.51 -21.14 -4.32
CA PHE A 67 -3.96 -19.81 -4.68
C PHE A 67 -3.04 -19.12 -5.67
N LEU A 68 -3.64 -18.35 -6.57
CA LEU A 68 -2.95 -17.35 -7.39
C LEU A 68 -3.08 -16.02 -6.66
N ILE A 69 -1.97 -15.54 -6.09
CA ILE A 69 -1.94 -14.39 -5.20
C ILE A 69 -1.54 -13.14 -6.00
N TRP A 70 -2.34 -12.07 -5.92
CA TRP A 70 -1.94 -10.78 -6.46
C TRP A 70 -0.76 -10.23 -5.66
N SER A 71 0.40 -10.07 -6.32
CA SER A 71 1.68 -9.81 -5.66
C SER A 71 2.07 -8.33 -5.63
N LEU A 72 1.29 -7.44 -6.26
CA LEU A 72 1.64 -6.02 -6.34
C LEU A 72 1.25 -5.21 -5.10
N GLY A 73 0.33 -5.75 -4.27
CA GLY A 73 -0.10 -5.07 -3.05
C GLY A 73 -1.13 -5.84 -2.25
N GLU A 74 -1.70 -5.18 -1.27
CA GLU A 74 -2.78 -5.69 -0.43
C GLU A 74 -4.06 -4.87 -0.66
N VAL A 75 -5.21 -5.40 -0.26
CA VAL A 75 -6.51 -4.72 -0.33
C VAL A 75 -7.03 -4.40 1.06
N ASP A 76 -7.69 -3.27 1.20
CA ASP A 76 -8.29 -2.77 2.45
C ASP A 76 -9.78 -2.46 2.29
N ASP A 77 -10.21 -1.19 2.20
CA ASP A 77 -11.55 -0.81 1.78
C ASP A 77 -11.57 -0.68 0.26
N PHE A 78 -12.39 -1.49 -0.41
CA PHE A 78 -12.41 -1.59 -1.87
C PHE A 78 -13.74 -2.07 -2.44
N GLU A 79 -13.91 -1.87 -3.74
CA GLU A 79 -14.82 -2.59 -4.61
C GLU A 79 -14.00 -3.37 -5.64
N LEU A 80 -14.23 -4.68 -5.72
CA LEU A 80 -13.67 -5.57 -6.73
C LEU A 80 -14.79 -6.05 -7.63
N THR A 81 -14.59 -5.98 -8.94
CA THR A 81 -15.43 -6.64 -9.93
C THR A 81 -14.62 -7.65 -10.72
N ALA A 82 -15.21 -8.79 -11.01
CA ALA A 82 -14.62 -9.84 -11.82
C ALA A 82 -15.72 -10.56 -12.61
N GLU A 83 -15.35 -11.17 -13.71
CA GLU A 83 -16.18 -12.21 -14.33
C GLU A 83 -15.51 -13.55 -14.11
N TYR A 84 -16.31 -14.56 -13.70
CA TYR A 84 -15.88 -15.94 -13.52
C TYR A 84 -16.73 -16.91 -14.30
N LYS A 85 -16.13 -18.01 -14.71
CA LYS A 85 -16.79 -19.20 -15.24
C LYS A 85 -16.18 -20.41 -14.59
N ILE A 86 -17.01 -21.30 -14.07
CA ILE A 86 -16.59 -22.56 -13.45
C ILE A 86 -17.31 -23.72 -14.12
N ASP A 87 -16.53 -24.68 -14.61
CA ASP A 87 -17.05 -25.86 -15.30
C ASP A 87 -17.26 -27.01 -14.31
N SER A 88 -16.42 -27.14 -13.30
CA SER A 88 -16.50 -28.18 -12.25
C SER A 88 -15.78 -27.73 -10.98
N GLY A 89 -16.17 -28.28 -9.83
CA GLY A 89 -15.53 -28.03 -8.53
C GLY A 89 -16.00 -26.76 -7.82
N ASN A 90 -15.15 -26.25 -6.95
CA ASN A 90 -15.36 -25.04 -6.16
C ASN A 90 -14.16 -24.08 -6.36
N SER A 91 -14.40 -22.81 -6.20
CA SER A 91 -13.39 -21.74 -6.27
C SER A 91 -13.85 -20.53 -5.47
N GLY A 92 -13.02 -19.50 -5.41
CA GLY A 92 -13.38 -18.26 -4.74
C GLY A 92 -12.36 -17.15 -4.98
N ILE A 93 -12.76 -15.94 -4.60
CA ILE A 93 -11.90 -14.77 -4.56
C ILE A 93 -11.58 -14.49 -3.10
N GLN A 94 -10.33 -14.68 -2.73
CA GLN A 94 -9.81 -14.39 -1.40
C GLN A 94 -9.52 -12.90 -1.26
N ILE A 95 -9.91 -12.31 -0.13
CA ILE A 95 -9.72 -10.90 0.18
C ILE A 95 -9.23 -10.73 1.61
N ARG A 96 -8.46 -9.66 1.86
CA ARG A 96 -7.92 -9.35 3.20
C ARG A 96 -7.30 -10.57 3.88
N SER A 97 -6.63 -11.40 3.09
CA SER A 97 -6.10 -12.70 3.51
C SER A 97 -4.66 -12.60 4.02
N PHE A 98 -4.19 -13.64 4.68
CA PHE A 98 -2.83 -13.78 5.20
C PHE A 98 -2.18 -15.05 4.68
N ARG A 99 -0.85 -15.07 4.59
CA ARG A 99 -0.09 -16.27 4.19
C ARG A 99 -0.09 -17.30 5.31
N LEU A 100 -0.20 -18.57 4.93
CA LEU A 100 0.06 -19.68 5.83
C LEU A 100 1.57 -19.98 5.82
N PRO A 101 2.22 -20.13 6.99
CA PRO A 101 3.67 -20.28 7.06
C PRO A 101 4.19 -21.55 6.38
N ASP A 102 3.38 -22.59 6.37
CA ASP A 102 3.77 -23.95 5.95
C ASP A 102 3.52 -24.22 4.46
N ARG A 103 2.90 -23.30 3.72
CA ARG A 103 2.53 -23.49 2.32
C ARG A 103 2.80 -22.26 1.48
N GLN A 104 3.66 -22.38 0.46
CA GLN A 104 4.08 -21.28 -0.39
C GLN A 104 2.90 -20.50 -1.00
N TRP A 105 1.88 -21.18 -1.50
CA TRP A 105 0.67 -20.58 -2.08
C TRP A 105 -0.58 -20.92 -1.23
N GLY A 106 -0.39 -21.12 0.06
CA GLY A 106 -1.46 -21.30 1.03
C GLY A 106 -1.79 -19.98 1.71
N ILE A 107 -3.07 -19.65 1.78
CA ILE A 107 -3.57 -18.46 2.48
C ILE A 107 -4.82 -18.78 3.30
N GLY A 108 -5.12 -17.88 4.24
CA GLY A 108 -6.34 -17.88 5.02
C GLY A 108 -6.95 -16.49 5.08
N GLY A 109 -8.25 -16.40 5.31
CA GLY A 109 -8.96 -15.13 5.38
C GLY A 109 -10.36 -15.20 4.81
N TYR A 110 -10.96 -14.07 4.43
CA TYR A 110 -12.29 -14.02 3.85
C TYR A 110 -12.30 -14.44 2.39
N GLN A 111 -13.31 -15.20 1.99
CA GLN A 111 -13.50 -15.66 0.62
C GLN A 111 -14.90 -15.35 0.11
N ALA A 112 -14.97 -14.74 -1.06
CA ALA A 112 -16.17 -14.65 -1.88
C ALA A 112 -16.26 -15.94 -2.69
N ASP A 113 -17.07 -16.89 -2.21
CA ASP A 113 -17.11 -18.27 -2.67
C ASP A 113 -18.07 -18.49 -3.83
N PHE A 114 -17.76 -19.47 -4.70
CA PHE A 114 -18.62 -19.95 -5.75
C PHE A 114 -18.21 -21.35 -6.24
N GLU A 115 -19.16 -22.07 -6.79
CA GLU A 115 -18.96 -23.44 -7.26
C GLU A 115 -19.79 -23.77 -8.51
N ALA A 116 -19.53 -24.93 -9.11
CA ALA A 116 -20.34 -25.46 -10.19
C ALA A 116 -21.67 -26.08 -9.70
N GLY A 117 -21.78 -26.34 -8.39
CA GLY A 117 -22.96 -26.89 -7.72
C GLY A 117 -24.01 -25.83 -7.35
N ASP A 118 -24.83 -26.17 -6.33
CA ASP A 118 -25.98 -25.35 -5.92
C ASP A 118 -25.86 -24.80 -4.48
N ARG A 119 -24.79 -25.13 -3.75
CA ARG A 119 -24.71 -24.87 -2.31
C ARG A 119 -23.92 -23.58 -1.96
N TYR A 120 -22.72 -23.40 -2.54
CA TYR A 120 -21.76 -22.43 -2.01
C TYR A 120 -21.65 -21.13 -2.82
N SER A 121 -22.25 -21.04 -4.01
CA SER A 121 -22.15 -19.80 -4.80
C SER A 121 -22.76 -18.61 -4.09
N GLY A 122 -21.94 -17.56 -3.84
CA GLY A 122 -22.37 -16.30 -3.26
C GLY A 122 -22.34 -16.23 -1.73
N ILE A 123 -21.84 -17.25 -1.03
CA ILE A 123 -21.61 -17.18 0.42
C ILE A 123 -20.38 -16.33 0.75
N VAL A 124 -20.22 -15.92 2.01
CA VAL A 124 -18.95 -15.45 2.57
C VAL A 124 -18.34 -16.57 3.40
N TYR A 125 -17.16 -17.02 3.00
CA TYR A 125 -16.46 -18.11 3.65
C TYR A 125 -15.16 -17.59 4.32
N GLY A 126 -14.69 -18.27 5.34
CA GLY A 126 -13.42 -18.04 6.03
C GLY A 126 -12.46 -19.20 5.78
N GLU A 127 -11.69 -19.13 4.69
CA GLU A 127 -10.72 -20.15 4.29
C GLU A 127 -9.57 -20.23 5.31
N ASN A 128 -9.28 -21.44 5.82
CA ASN A 128 -8.30 -21.61 6.91
C ASN A 128 -8.45 -20.58 8.03
N PHE A 129 -9.69 -20.17 8.30
CA PHE A 129 -10.01 -19.07 9.20
C PHE A 129 -11.18 -19.45 10.12
N ARG A 130 -12.45 -19.22 9.71
CA ARG A 130 -13.64 -19.45 10.55
C ARG A 130 -14.80 -20.20 9.87
N GLY A 131 -14.58 -20.81 8.68
CA GLY A 131 -15.62 -21.53 7.97
C GLY A 131 -16.68 -20.59 7.35
N ILE A 132 -17.95 -21.03 7.30
CA ILE A 132 -19.04 -20.23 6.72
C ILE A 132 -19.34 -19.04 7.63
N LEU A 133 -19.19 -17.82 7.11
CA LEU A 133 -19.45 -16.58 7.81
C LEU A 133 -20.82 -15.99 7.50
N ALA A 134 -21.33 -16.19 6.29
CA ALA A 134 -22.71 -15.90 5.90
C ALA A 134 -23.13 -16.83 4.76
N ASP A 135 -24.21 -17.54 4.92
CA ASP A 135 -24.83 -18.30 3.85
C ASP A 135 -25.49 -17.38 2.83
N ARG A 136 -25.72 -17.89 1.61
CA ARG A 136 -26.49 -17.16 0.59
C ARG A 136 -27.89 -16.83 1.14
N GLY A 137 -28.32 -15.60 0.95
CA GLY A 137 -29.55 -15.07 1.48
C GLY A 137 -29.43 -14.43 2.87
N GLN A 138 -28.26 -14.50 3.52
CA GLN A 138 -28.09 -14.02 4.88
C GLN A 138 -27.30 -12.69 4.96
N GLN A 139 -27.68 -11.90 5.97
CA GLN A 139 -26.81 -10.91 6.58
C GLN A 139 -26.44 -11.42 7.97
N THR A 140 -25.14 -11.42 8.29
CA THR A 140 -24.62 -11.89 9.58
C THR A 140 -23.78 -10.82 10.27
N THR A 141 -23.72 -10.92 11.59
CA THR A 141 -22.80 -10.15 12.44
C THR A 141 -21.98 -11.14 13.28
N ILE A 142 -20.67 -10.90 13.37
CA ILE A 142 -19.76 -11.68 14.20
C ILE A 142 -19.32 -10.79 15.37
N GLY A 143 -19.49 -11.26 16.59
CA GLY A 143 -19.05 -10.61 17.83
C GLY A 143 -17.79 -11.24 18.41
N GLU A 144 -17.49 -10.91 19.66
CA GLU A 144 -16.31 -11.41 20.39
C GLU A 144 -16.39 -12.92 20.74
N ASP A 145 -17.52 -13.57 20.45
CA ASP A 145 -17.68 -15.03 20.54
C ASP A 145 -17.18 -15.77 19.28
N HIS A 146 -16.66 -15.01 18.31
CA HIS A 146 -16.12 -15.50 17.03
C HIS A 146 -17.12 -16.21 16.11
N LYS A 147 -18.42 -16.17 16.42
CA LYS A 147 -19.47 -16.90 15.69
C LYS A 147 -20.37 -15.97 14.89
N PRO A 148 -20.72 -16.33 13.65
CA PRO A 148 -21.70 -15.59 12.89
C PRO A 148 -23.11 -15.77 13.46
N THR A 149 -23.79 -14.65 13.68
CA THR A 149 -25.22 -14.60 14.07
C THR A 149 -26.00 -13.94 12.94
N VAL A 150 -27.09 -14.56 12.50
CA VAL A 150 -27.95 -13.99 11.45
C VAL A 150 -28.62 -12.73 11.99
N SER A 151 -28.37 -11.59 11.34
CA SER A 151 -28.90 -10.27 11.69
C SER A 151 -29.93 -9.76 10.69
N GLY A 152 -30.05 -10.42 9.51
CA GLY A 152 -30.98 -10.03 8.47
C GLY A 152 -30.94 -10.96 7.26
N LYS A 153 -31.66 -10.58 6.20
CA LYS A 153 -31.70 -11.32 4.93
C LYS A 153 -31.29 -10.43 3.77
N THR A 154 -30.64 -11.04 2.76
CA THR A 154 -30.38 -10.41 1.46
C THR A 154 -31.39 -10.84 0.41
N GLY A 155 -32.06 -11.97 0.63
CA GLY A 155 -33.07 -12.57 -0.24
C GLY A 155 -33.36 -14.01 0.15
N GLU A 156 -34.23 -14.67 -0.61
CA GLU A 156 -34.48 -16.10 -0.43
C GLU A 156 -33.40 -16.91 -1.17
N ASP A 157 -32.82 -17.92 -0.51
CA ASP A 157 -31.70 -18.70 -1.02
C ASP A 157 -31.96 -19.28 -2.41
N ALA A 158 -33.12 -19.94 -2.62
CA ALA A 158 -33.49 -20.51 -3.90
C ALA A 158 -33.62 -19.49 -5.03
N ALA A 159 -34.14 -18.29 -4.74
CA ALA A 159 -34.22 -17.20 -5.73
C ALA A 159 -32.82 -16.64 -6.08
N LEU A 160 -31.96 -16.50 -5.10
CA LEU A 160 -30.59 -16.06 -5.32
C LEU A 160 -29.74 -17.11 -6.05
N GLN A 161 -30.00 -18.42 -5.84
CA GLN A 161 -29.35 -19.47 -6.61
C GLN A 161 -29.70 -19.41 -8.11
N GLN A 162 -30.93 -19.04 -8.46
CA GLN A 162 -31.38 -18.95 -9.86
C GLN A 162 -30.66 -17.84 -10.65
N VAL A 163 -30.06 -16.83 -9.99
CA VAL A 163 -29.28 -15.81 -10.70
C VAL A 163 -27.91 -16.33 -11.16
N VAL A 164 -27.44 -17.45 -10.60
CA VAL A 164 -26.15 -18.08 -10.94
C VAL A 164 -26.30 -18.85 -12.25
N LYS A 165 -25.54 -18.48 -13.27
CA LYS A 165 -25.55 -19.11 -14.59
C LYS A 165 -24.50 -20.21 -14.63
N LYS A 166 -24.92 -21.47 -14.37
CA LYS A 166 -24.03 -22.64 -14.34
C LYS A 166 -23.27 -22.83 -15.65
N GLY A 167 -21.96 -23.06 -15.58
CA GLY A 167 -21.09 -23.28 -16.74
C GLY A 167 -20.99 -22.07 -17.69
N GLN A 168 -21.49 -20.90 -17.32
CA GLN A 168 -21.45 -19.68 -18.08
C GLN A 168 -20.70 -18.56 -17.32
N TRP A 169 -20.42 -17.46 -18.00
CA TRP A 169 -19.87 -16.28 -17.37
C TRP A 169 -20.86 -15.63 -16.41
N ASN A 170 -20.41 -15.40 -15.18
CA ASN A 170 -21.12 -14.66 -14.15
C ASN A 170 -20.28 -13.44 -13.74
N SER A 171 -20.92 -12.31 -13.47
CA SER A 171 -20.23 -11.20 -12.80
C SER A 171 -20.21 -11.45 -11.30
N TYR A 172 -19.05 -11.26 -10.69
CA TYR A 172 -18.90 -11.21 -9.24
C TYR A 172 -18.46 -9.81 -8.82
N ARG A 173 -19.13 -9.22 -7.84
CA ARG A 173 -18.70 -7.96 -7.22
C ARG A 173 -18.58 -8.16 -5.72
N VAL A 174 -17.44 -7.78 -5.17
CA VAL A 174 -17.18 -7.78 -3.73
C VAL A 174 -16.99 -6.34 -3.28
N VAL A 175 -17.72 -5.91 -2.26
CA VAL A 175 -17.53 -4.63 -1.59
C VAL A 175 -17.08 -4.90 -0.16
N ALA A 176 -15.87 -4.46 0.18
CA ALA A 176 -15.35 -4.50 1.53
C ALA A 176 -15.17 -3.07 2.02
N LYS A 177 -15.95 -2.66 3.03
CA LYS A 177 -15.94 -1.30 3.57
C LYS A 177 -16.01 -1.36 5.09
N GLY A 178 -14.99 -0.79 5.76
CA GLY A 178 -14.81 -0.99 7.20
C GLY A 178 -14.68 -2.49 7.50
N PHE A 179 -15.55 -3.00 8.34
CA PHE A 179 -15.59 -4.42 8.68
C PHE A 179 -16.80 -5.16 8.04
N THR A 180 -17.46 -4.52 7.08
CA THR A 180 -18.56 -5.13 6.32
C THR A 180 -18.06 -5.61 4.97
N ILE A 181 -18.39 -6.86 4.62
CA ILE A 181 -18.12 -7.51 3.33
C ILE A 181 -19.45 -7.89 2.71
N GLN A 182 -19.64 -7.55 1.45
CA GLN A 182 -20.84 -7.82 0.66
C GLN A 182 -20.45 -8.53 -0.63
N ASN A 183 -21.10 -9.66 -0.90
CA ASN A 183 -20.95 -10.44 -2.13
C ASN A 183 -22.16 -10.26 -3.04
N TYR A 184 -21.89 -9.98 -4.31
CA TYR A 184 -22.92 -9.83 -5.34
C TYR A 184 -22.60 -10.76 -6.52
N ILE A 185 -23.58 -11.53 -6.97
CA ILE A 185 -23.51 -12.29 -8.23
C ILE A 185 -24.57 -11.75 -9.18
N ASN A 186 -24.17 -11.47 -10.41
CA ASN A 186 -25.04 -10.92 -11.47
C ASN A 186 -25.91 -9.74 -10.99
N GLY A 187 -25.32 -8.87 -10.16
CA GLY A 187 -25.94 -7.66 -9.61
C GLY A 187 -26.81 -7.88 -8.37
N GLN A 188 -27.07 -9.13 -7.94
CA GLN A 188 -27.83 -9.41 -6.72
C GLN A 188 -26.92 -9.56 -5.51
N LEU A 189 -27.25 -8.91 -4.40
CA LEU A 189 -26.58 -9.10 -3.12
C LEU A 189 -26.90 -10.50 -2.60
N THR A 190 -25.89 -11.37 -2.53
CA THR A 190 -26.09 -12.78 -2.15
C THR A 190 -25.81 -13.04 -0.68
N ALA A 191 -24.81 -12.39 -0.09
CA ALA A 191 -24.49 -12.49 1.33
C ALA A 191 -23.80 -11.22 1.82
N GLN A 192 -23.95 -10.97 3.13
CA GLN A 192 -23.23 -9.89 3.82
C GLN A 192 -22.76 -10.37 5.18
N VAL A 193 -21.54 -10.02 5.56
CA VAL A 193 -21.02 -10.17 6.92
C VAL A 193 -20.52 -8.85 7.46
N THR A 194 -20.85 -8.52 8.72
CA THR A 194 -20.23 -7.45 9.50
C THR A 194 -19.43 -8.07 10.62
N ASP A 195 -18.11 -7.99 10.53
CA ASP A 195 -17.20 -8.65 11.47
C ASP A 195 -16.73 -7.66 12.55
N ASN A 196 -17.36 -7.73 13.72
CA ASN A 196 -17.01 -6.90 14.89
C ASN A 196 -16.06 -7.61 15.85
N ASP A 197 -15.59 -8.82 15.54
CA ASP A 197 -14.62 -9.56 16.33
C ASP A 197 -13.25 -8.86 16.32
N THR A 198 -12.94 -8.15 17.39
CA THR A 198 -11.72 -7.35 17.48
C THR A 198 -10.43 -8.16 17.48
N GLN A 199 -10.50 -9.46 17.80
CA GLN A 199 -9.34 -10.35 17.85
C GLN A 199 -9.02 -10.97 16.49
N MET A 200 -10.04 -11.32 15.70
CA MET A 200 -9.84 -12.08 14.46
C MET A 200 -10.12 -11.29 13.18
N ARG A 201 -10.95 -10.25 13.24
CA ARG A 201 -11.28 -9.44 12.06
C ARG A 201 -10.06 -8.86 11.37
N ARG A 202 -10.12 -8.78 10.05
CA ARG A 202 -9.04 -8.21 9.24
C ARG A 202 -9.56 -7.00 8.46
N ARG A 203 -8.78 -5.93 8.47
CA ARG A 203 -9.11 -4.71 7.72
C ARG A 203 -8.37 -4.63 6.39
N GLY A 204 -7.26 -5.36 6.25
CA GLY A 204 -6.45 -5.42 5.04
C GLY A 204 -5.75 -6.75 4.89
N GLY A 205 -5.18 -7.00 3.73
CA GLY A 205 -4.40 -8.18 3.41
C GLY A 205 -4.46 -8.58 1.95
N LEU A 206 -4.04 -9.80 1.66
CA LEU A 206 -3.86 -10.33 0.31
C LEU A 206 -5.18 -10.47 -0.45
N LEU A 207 -5.09 -10.35 -1.78
CA LEU A 207 -6.10 -10.72 -2.77
C LEU A 207 -5.60 -11.94 -3.54
N ALA A 208 -6.46 -12.94 -3.74
CA ALA A 208 -6.07 -14.13 -4.51
C ALA A 208 -7.28 -14.84 -5.13
N LEU A 209 -6.99 -15.74 -6.08
CA LEU A 209 -7.94 -16.63 -6.73
C LEU A 209 -7.64 -18.08 -6.31
N GLN A 210 -8.68 -18.91 -6.10
CA GLN A 210 -8.53 -20.25 -5.56
C GLN A 210 -8.63 -21.34 -6.65
N VAL A 211 -7.76 -22.35 -6.57
CA VAL A 211 -7.97 -23.70 -7.07
C VAL A 211 -8.21 -24.61 -5.86
N HIS A 212 -9.37 -25.24 -5.81
CA HIS A 212 -9.81 -26.08 -4.70
C HIS A 212 -9.31 -27.53 -4.85
N ALA A 213 -8.88 -28.13 -3.75
CA ALA A 213 -8.54 -29.54 -3.67
C ALA A 213 -9.78 -30.41 -3.85
N GLY A 214 -9.61 -31.59 -4.44
CA GLY A 214 -10.69 -32.56 -4.63
C GLY A 214 -10.75 -33.12 -6.06
N PRO A 215 -11.92 -33.43 -6.58
CA PRO A 215 -12.10 -33.89 -7.96
C PRO A 215 -11.55 -32.85 -8.97
N PRO A 216 -11.20 -33.28 -10.19
CA PRO A 216 -10.74 -32.37 -11.25
C PRO A 216 -11.67 -31.18 -11.42
N MET A 217 -11.09 -29.99 -11.46
CA MET A 217 -11.82 -28.75 -11.58
C MET A 217 -11.23 -27.83 -12.65
N LYS A 218 -12.08 -26.94 -13.19
CA LYS A 218 -11.63 -25.84 -14.06
C LYS A 218 -12.42 -24.57 -13.76
N VAL A 219 -11.69 -23.48 -13.54
CA VAL A 219 -12.22 -22.14 -13.33
C VAL A 219 -11.50 -21.14 -14.22
N GLN A 220 -12.21 -20.14 -14.70
CA GLN A 220 -11.66 -19.04 -15.50
C GLN A 220 -12.09 -17.69 -14.93
N PHE A 221 -11.19 -16.70 -14.99
CA PHE A 221 -11.44 -15.32 -14.55
C PHE A 221 -11.01 -14.34 -15.64
N ARG A 222 -11.76 -13.25 -15.77
CA ARG A 222 -11.45 -12.11 -16.63
C ARG A 222 -12.06 -10.83 -16.07
N ASN A 223 -11.71 -9.68 -16.64
CA ASN A 223 -12.27 -8.36 -16.27
C ASN A 223 -12.17 -8.06 -14.77
N LEU A 224 -11.02 -8.45 -14.15
CA LEU A 224 -10.74 -8.18 -12.74
C LEU A 224 -10.37 -6.72 -12.56
N LYS A 225 -11.21 -5.95 -11.87
CA LYS A 225 -11.02 -4.52 -11.63
C LYS A 225 -11.14 -4.21 -10.15
N LEU A 226 -10.14 -3.51 -9.62
CA LEU A 226 -10.07 -3.07 -8.23
C LEU A 226 -10.24 -1.56 -8.15
N LYS A 227 -11.22 -1.10 -7.39
CA LYS A 227 -11.37 0.30 -6.98
C LYS A 227 -11.11 0.41 -5.49
N ARG A 228 -10.06 1.13 -5.08
CA ARG A 228 -9.82 1.43 -3.66
C ARG A 228 -10.81 2.46 -3.17
N LEU A 229 -11.36 2.27 -1.98
CA LEU A 229 -12.28 3.18 -1.32
C LEU A 229 -11.55 3.89 -0.18
N PRO A 230 -11.92 5.13 0.17
CA PRO A 230 -11.46 5.76 1.40
C PRO A 230 -11.73 4.88 2.61
N LEU A 231 -10.80 4.83 3.56
CA LEU A 231 -11.01 4.02 4.77
C LEU A 231 -12.20 4.53 5.58
N THR A 232 -13.06 3.62 5.95
CA THR A 232 -14.18 3.89 6.86
C THR A 232 -13.66 3.97 8.30
N ASP A 233 -13.95 5.07 9.00
CA ASP A 233 -13.60 5.28 10.41
C ASP A 233 -12.11 5.10 10.73
N GLY A 234 -11.23 5.58 9.83
CA GLY A 234 -9.80 5.49 10.05
C GLY A 234 -8.96 6.23 9.03
N LYS A 235 -7.64 6.15 9.21
CA LYS A 235 -6.63 6.77 8.36
C LYS A 235 -5.69 5.71 7.79
N LYS A 236 -5.28 5.87 6.54
CA LYS A 236 -4.31 4.99 5.90
C LYS A 236 -2.95 5.64 5.82
N VAL A 237 -1.95 4.97 6.36
CA VAL A 237 -0.54 5.33 6.24
C VAL A 237 0.17 4.32 5.35
N VAL A 238 0.78 4.78 4.27
CA VAL A 238 1.54 3.94 3.35
C VAL A 238 3.02 4.19 3.57
N PHE A 239 3.73 3.18 4.05
CA PHE A 239 5.18 3.19 4.13
C PHE A 239 5.76 2.68 2.81
N VAL A 240 6.75 3.40 2.29
CA VAL A 240 7.53 3.01 1.12
C VAL A 240 8.98 2.81 1.56
N ALA A 241 9.37 1.55 1.69
CA ALA A 241 10.70 1.16 2.08
C ALA A 241 11.60 0.97 0.86
N GLY A 242 12.75 1.63 0.84
CA GLY A 242 13.77 1.51 -0.20
C GLY A 242 14.34 0.09 -0.32
N LYS A 243 15.17 -0.11 -1.33
CA LYS A 243 15.96 -1.33 -1.46
C LYS A 243 17.04 -1.39 -0.37
N PRO A 244 17.46 -2.58 0.07
CA PRO A 244 18.64 -2.70 0.93
C PRO A 244 19.86 -2.08 0.23
N SER A 245 20.65 -1.29 0.96
CA SER A 245 21.78 -0.53 0.39
C SER A 245 23.01 -0.48 1.28
N HIS A 246 22.85 -0.58 2.59
CA HIS A 246 23.91 -0.51 3.60
C HIS A 246 24.09 -1.85 4.31
N GLY A 247 25.06 -1.92 5.21
CA GLY A 247 25.31 -3.11 6.04
C GLY A 247 24.14 -3.44 6.98
N PRO A 248 24.09 -4.66 7.51
CA PRO A 248 23.08 -5.05 8.48
C PRO A 248 23.14 -4.15 9.74
N GLY A 249 21.99 -3.62 10.14
CA GLY A 249 21.87 -2.72 11.29
C GLY A 249 21.99 -1.24 10.97
N ASP A 250 22.42 -0.88 9.76
CA ASP A 250 22.53 0.54 9.34
C ASP A 250 21.20 1.07 8.82
N HIS A 251 20.97 1.11 7.53
CA HIS A 251 19.74 1.63 6.93
C HIS A 251 18.71 0.52 6.71
N GLU A 252 18.07 0.08 7.78
CA GLU A 252 17.08 -1.00 7.75
C GLU A 252 15.70 -0.54 7.25
N HIS A 253 15.63 -0.08 6.00
CA HIS A 253 14.43 0.52 5.39
C HIS A 253 13.17 -0.34 5.58
N ARG A 254 13.29 -1.64 5.26
CA ARG A 254 12.16 -2.56 5.36
C ARG A 254 11.79 -2.86 6.81
N ALA A 255 12.76 -3.23 7.64
CA ALA A 255 12.52 -3.61 9.04
C ALA A 255 11.97 -2.42 9.84
N GLY A 256 12.55 -1.22 9.68
CA GLY A 256 12.06 0.00 10.32
C GLY A 256 10.65 0.37 9.88
N SER A 257 10.36 0.31 8.57
CA SER A 257 9.00 0.56 8.06
C SER A 257 7.99 -0.46 8.60
N MET A 258 8.34 -1.73 8.67
CA MET A 258 7.48 -2.79 9.23
C MET A 258 7.25 -2.59 10.72
N LEU A 259 8.27 -2.24 11.50
CA LEU A 259 8.15 -1.96 12.93
C LEU A 259 7.16 -0.82 13.18
N LEU A 260 7.33 0.29 12.48
CA LEU A 260 6.44 1.46 12.62
C LEU A 260 5.01 1.15 12.17
N ALA A 261 4.84 0.45 11.05
CA ALA A 261 3.53 0.05 10.55
C ALA A 261 2.82 -0.90 11.52
N ASN A 262 3.51 -1.90 12.05
CA ASN A 262 2.96 -2.83 13.04
C ASN A 262 2.56 -2.10 14.32
N THR A 263 3.43 -1.21 14.83
CA THR A 263 3.12 -0.40 16.01
C THR A 263 1.84 0.42 15.80
N LEU A 264 1.69 1.09 14.65
CA LEU A 264 0.48 1.85 14.33
C LEU A 264 -0.76 0.95 14.26
N ASN A 265 -0.66 -0.20 13.63
CA ASN A 265 -1.77 -1.16 13.50
C ASN A 265 -2.22 -1.73 14.86
N GLU A 266 -1.27 -1.99 15.77
CA GLU A 266 -1.54 -2.59 17.07
C GLU A 266 -2.02 -1.57 18.12
N THR A 267 -1.44 -0.36 18.12
CA THR A 267 -1.65 0.58 19.25
C THR A 267 -2.79 1.56 19.03
N THR A 268 -3.26 1.75 17.79
CA THR A 268 -4.27 2.78 17.49
C THR A 268 -5.73 2.30 17.59
N GLY A 269 -5.95 1.05 17.99
CA GLY A 269 -7.30 0.48 18.12
C GLY A 269 -8.06 0.45 16.79
N GLY A 270 -7.35 0.27 15.67
CA GLY A 270 -7.93 0.23 14.32
C GLY A 270 -8.20 1.61 13.69
N LYS A 271 -7.80 2.71 14.35
CA LYS A 271 -7.93 4.06 13.79
C LYS A 271 -6.93 4.34 12.67
N ILE A 272 -5.81 3.62 12.65
CA ILE A 272 -4.83 3.68 11.55
C ILE A 272 -4.70 2.29 10.95
N LEU A 273 -4.67 2.24 9.63
CA LEU A 273 -4.21 1.10 8.85
C LEU A 273 -2.89 1.49 8.17
N ALA A 274 -1.80 0.89 8.62
CA ALA A 274 -0.49 1.08 8.03
C ALA A 274 -0.12 -0.10 7.14
N THR A 275 0.30 0.17 5.91
CA THR A 275 0.75 -0.82 4.92
C THR A 275 2.17 -0.52 4.49
N VAL A 276 2.95 -1.55 4.13
CA VAL A 276 4.35 -1.40 3.73
C VAL A 276 4.57 -1.94 2.33
N TYR A 277 5.03 -1.08 1.43
CA TYR A 277 5.60 -1.47 0.15
C TYR A 277 7.13 -1.50 0.28
N SER A 278 7.74 -2.63 -0.05
CA SER A 278 9.17 -2.86 0.12
C SER A 278 9.92 -2.91 -1.22
N ASN A 279 11.24 -2.75 -1.17
CA ASN A 279 12.15 -2.82 -2.32
C ASN A 279 11.98 -1.68 -3.32
N GLY A 280 11.60 -0.50 -2.84
CA GLY A 280 11.49 0.73 -3.63
C GLY A 280 10.05 1.13 -3.92
N TRP A 281 9.86 1.89 -5.01
CA TRP A 281 8.55 2.44 -5.36
C TRP A 281 7.50 1.34 -5.59
N PRO A 282 6.26 1.49 -5.07
CA PRO A 282 5.20 0.52 -5.27
C PRO A 282 4.95 0.20 -6.75
N GLN A 283 4.86 -1.08 -7.08
CA GLN A 283 4.44 -1.52 -8.41
C GLN A 283 2.92 -1.47 -8.60
N ASP A 284 2.16 -1.44 -7.51
CA ASP A 284 0.72 -1.18 -7.52
C ASP A 284 0.46 0.30 -7.84
N PRO A 285 -0.07 0.64 -9.02
CA PRO A 285 -0.34 2.04 -9.37
C PRO A 285 -1.46 2.67 -8.54
N SER A 286 -2.23 1.87 -7.79
CA SER A 286 -3.28 2.33 -6.89
C SER A 286 -2.83 2.48 -5.43
N ALA A 287 -1.56 2.21 -5.10
CA ALA A 287 -1.03 2.18 -3.73
C ALA A 287 -1.40 3.39 -2.88
N PHE A 288 -1.44 4.57 -3.50
CA PHE A 288 -1.72 5.84 -2.82
C PHE A 288 -3.14 6.39 -3.06
N SER A 289 -4.02 5.66 -3.76
CA SER A 289 -5.33 6.18 -4.15
C SER A 289 -6.21 6.54 -2.96
N ASN A 290 -6.11 5.79 -1.87
CA ASN A 290 -6.83 6.02 -0.62
C ASN A 290 -5.92 6.30 0.59
N ALA A 291 -4.67 6.71 0.35
CA ALA A 291 -3.74 7.07 1.42
C ALA A 291 -4.09 8.42 2.04
N ASP A 292 -3.97 8.52 3.36
CA ASP A 292 -3.98 9.78 4.12
C ASP A 292 -2.56 10.30 4.37
N ALA A 293 -1.55 9.39 4.41
CA ALA A 293 -0.15 9.75 4.49
C ALA A 293 0.74 8.76 3.74
N ILE A 294 1.84 9.25 3.18
CA ILE A 294 2.93 8.48 2.56
C ILE A 294 4.20 8.77 3.34
N ILE A 295 4.83 7.72 3.86
CA ILE A 295 6.09 7.80 4.61
C ILE A 295 7.16 7.07 3.81
N MET A 296 8.21 7.78 3.43
CA MET A 296 9.35 7.23 2.70
C MET A 296 10.51 6.96 3.65
N TYR A 297 11.03 5.73 3.63
CA TYR A 297 12.27 5.37 4.31
C TYR A 297 13.16 4.63 3.30
N SER A 298 14.12 5.36 2.74
CA SER A 298 14.98 4.88 1.65
C SER A 298 16.28 5.66 1.61
N ASP A 299 17.19 5.26 0.72
CA ASP A 299 18.30 6.12 0.33
C ASP A 299 17.80 7.42 -0.30
N GLY A 300 18.61 8.44 -0.17
CA GLY A 300 18.38 9.80 -0.66
C GLY A 300 19.23 10.18 -1.86
N GLY A 301 19.42 11.47 -2.02
CA GLY A 301 20.26 12.10 -3.05
C GLY A 301 19.81 11.81 -4.47
N GLY A 302 20.75 11.68 -5.38
CA GLY A 302 20.50 11.39 -6.80
C GLY A 302 19.80 10.04 -7.03
N GLY A 303 19.98 9.07 -6.12
CA GLY A 303 19.36 7.75 -6.15
C GLY A 303 17.99 7.67 -5.50
N HIS A 304 17.47 8.75 -4.94
CA HIS A 304 16.18 8.73 -4.24
C HIS A 304 15.06 8.22 -5.15
N MET A 305 14.33 7.22 -4.66
CA MET A 305 13.27 6.54 -5.44
C MET A 305 12.16 7.47 -5.93
N VAL A 306 11.98 8.65 -5.29
CA VAL A 306 10.97 9.64 -5.68
C VAL A 306 11.38 10.51 -6.86
N ASN A 307 12.66 10.58 -7.22
CA ASN A 307 13.14 11.47 -8.31
C ASN A 307 12.35 11.30 -9.61
N PRO A 308 12.08 10.07 -10.12
CA PRO A 308 11.27 9.87 -11.32
C PRO A 308 9.75 9.93 -11.03
N ARG A 309 9.32 10.21 -9.80
CA ARG A 309 7.94 10.12 -9.31
C ARG A 309 7.42 11.40 -8.64
N LEU A 310 8.13 12.51 -8.79
CA LEU A 310 7.74 13.79 -8.18
C LEU A 310 6.29 14.17 -8.53
N ALA A 311 5.85 13.93 -9.76
CA ALA A 311 4.49 14.23 -10.19
C ALA A 311 3.44 13.36 -9.48
N ASP A 312 3.74 12.09 -9.20
CA ASP A 312 2.83 11.16 -8.51
C ASP A 312 2.62 11.61 -7.06
N VAL A 313 3.71 11.99 -6.36
CA VAL A 313 3.64 12.48 -4.98
C VAL A 313 3.02 13.86 -4.91
N GLU A 314 3.32 14.76 -5.86
CA GLU A 314 2.68 16.08 -5.95
C GLU A 314 1.17 15.94 -6.11
N ALA A 315 0.70 15.04 -6.98
CA ALA A 315 -0.73 14.78 -7.15
C ALA A 315 -1.37 14.20 -5.86
N ALA A 316 -0.67 13.37 -5.10
CA ALA A 316 -1.13 12.89 -3.81
C ALA A 316 -1.20 14.04 -2.79
N HIS A 317 -0.15 14.85 -2.69
CA HIS A 317 -0.09 16.01 -1.79
C HIS A 317 -1.21 17.02 -2.08
N GLN A 318 -1.50 17.30 -3.36
CA GLN A 318 -2.61 18.20 -3.75
C GLN A 318 -3.99 17.67 -3.33
N ARG A 319 -4.16 16.35 -3.17
CA ARG A 319 -5.37 15.75 -2.60
C ARG A 319 -5.42 15.81 -1.07
N GLY A 320 -4.40 16.38 -0.40
CA GLY A 320 -4.30 16.50 1.05
C GLY A 320 -3.60 15.31 1.72
N VAL A 321 -2.91 14.45 0.96
CA VAL A 321 -2.11 13.35 1.53
C VAL A 321 -0.87 13.93 2.21
N GLY A 322 -0.64 13.59 3.48
CA GLY A 322 0.57 13.94 4.22
C GLY A 322 1.80 13.22 3.67
N ILE A 323 2.93 13.91 3.61
CA ILE A 323 4.20 13.32 3.15
C ILE A 323 5.20 13.35 4.31
N GLY A 324 5.93 12.27 4.53
CA GLY A 324 7.00 12.18 5.50
C GLY A 324 8.21 11.44 4.94
N CYS A 325 9.39 11.80 5.44
CA CYS A 325 10.65 11.15 5.11
C CYS A 325 11.36 10.74 6.40
N ILE A 326 11.95 9.56 6.41
CA ILE A 326 12.72 9.05 7.53
C ILE A 326 14.19 8.98 7.12
N HIS A 327 15.05 9.61 7.94
CA HIS A 327 16.50 9.56 7.86
C HIS A 327 17.01 9.98 6.48
N TYR A 328 17.75 9.14 5.76
CA TYR A 328 18.36 9.48 4.48
C TYR A 328 17.35 9.83 3.37
N ALA A 329 16.09 9.39 3.49
CA ALA A 329 15.03 9.81 2.57
C ALA A 329 14.71 11.32 2.61
N VAL A 330 15.27 12.08 3.51
CA VAL A 330 15.14 13.56 3.55
C VAL A 330 16.08 14.25 2.56
N GLU A 331 17.09 13.54 2.01
CA GLU A 331 18.01 14.08 1.03
C GLU A 331 17.45 13.96 -0.39
N ILE A 332 17.41 15.08 -1.08
CA ILE A 332 16.97 15.15 -2.47
C ILE A 332 17.85 16.18 -3.22
N PRO A 333 18.14 15.99 -4.52
CA PRO A 333 18.89 16.98 -5.30
C PRO A 333 18.24 18.36 -5.30
N LYS A 334 19.06 19.40 -5.23
CA LYS A 334 18.63 20.78 -5.44
C LYS A 334 17.90 20.94 -6.77
N GLY A 335 16.95 21.88 -6.84
CA GLY A 335 16.10 22.11 -8.01
C GLY A 335 14.72 21.48 -7.84
N PRO A 336 14.15 20.81 -8.85
CA PRO A 336 12.75 20.34 -8.79
C PRO A 336 12.44 19.44 -7.59
N GLY A 337 13.37 18.56 -7.19
CA GLY A 337 13.23 17.70 -6.01
C GLY A 337 13.23 18.52 -4.71
N GLY A 338 14.25 19.39 -4.51
CA GLY A 338 14.33 20.26 -3.34
C GLY A 338 13.12 21.20 -3.22
N GLU A 339 12.68 21.78 -4.33
CA GLU A 339 11.46 22.61 -4.37
C GLU A 339 10.20 21.83 -3.97
N ALA A 340 10.08 20.57 -4.43
CA ALA A 340 8.98 19.68 -4.06
C ALA A 340 9.01 19.38 -2.54
N PHE A 341 10.16 19.03 -1.98
CA PHE A 341 10.30 18.76 -0.54
C PHE A 341 10.03 20.00 0.32
N LEU A 342 10.46 21.17 -0.12
CA LEU A 342 10.06 22.42 0.55
C LEU A 342 8.53 22.59 0.55
N ARG A 343 7.82 22.20 -0.52
CA ARG A 343 6.34 22.26 -0.53
C ARG A 343 5.69 21.17 0.32
N TRP A 344 6.22 19.94 0.29
CA TRP A 344 5.57 18.79 0.94
C TRP A 344 5.86 18.71 2.42
N ILE A 345 7.15 18.80 2.79
CA ILE A 345 7.61 18.57 4.17
C ILE A 345 8.31 19.79 4.81
N GLY A 346 8.41 20.88 4.07
CA GLY A 346 8.94 22.15 4.61
C GLY A 346 10.44 22.29 4.67
N GLY A 347 11.20 21.23 4.46
CA GLY A 347 12.66 21.22 4.50
C GLY A 347 13.24 19.99 3.82
N TYR A 348 14.55 19.98 3.56
CA TYR A 348 15.27 18.84 3.00
C TYR A 348 16.78 18.94 3.27
N PHE A 349 17.48 17.82 3.18
CA PHE A 349 18.93 17.77 3.15
C PHE A 349 19.41 18.11 1.73
N GLU A 350 20.26 19.14 1.61
CA GLU A 350 20.90 19.53 0.34
C GLU A 350 22.37 19.10 0.36
N THR A 351 22.77 18.28 -0.59
CA THR A 351 24.17 17.92 -0.83
C THR A 351 25.05 19.17 -0.93
N ASP A 352 26.27 19.15 -0.41
CA ASP A 352 27.22 20.27 -0.28
C ASP A 352 26.76 21.42 0.64
N TRP A 353 25.66 21.25 1.37
CA TRP A 353 25.13 22.23 2.33
C TRP A 353 24.82 21.61 3.69
N SER A 354 24.06 20.55 3.73
CA SER A 354 23.70 19.79 4.95
C SER A 354 24.78 18.76 5.26
N VAL A 355 24.85 18.27 6.50
CA VAL A 355 25.88 17.31 6.94
C VAL A 355 25.27 16.20 7.79
N ASN A 356 25.96 15.05 7.83
CA ASN A 356 25.49 13.78 8.43
C ASN A 356 26.47 13.15 9.44
N PRO A 357 26.99 13.87 10.43
CA PRO A 357 27.87 13.26 11.44
C PRO A 357 27.07 12.43 12.45
N HIS A 358 27.75 11.40 13.03
CA HIS A 358 27.28 10.79 14.28
C HIS A 358 27.60 11.71 15.47
N TRP A 359 26.62 11.96 16.31
CA TRP A 359 26.80 12.72 17.55
C TRP A 359 25.67 12.46 18.55
N ASP A 360 25.95 12.81 19.82
CA ASP A 360 24.99 12.69 20.91
C ASP A 360 23.97 13.82 20.85
N GLY A 361 22.82 13.60 20.26
CA GLY A 361 21.69 14.51 20.28
C GLY A 361 21.07 14.56 21.67
N ASP A 362 21.09 15.73 22.35
CA ASP A 362 20.53 15.94 23.70
C ASP A 362 19.28 16.81 23.60
N PHE A 363 18.11 16.15 23.57
CA PHE A 363 16.81 16.80 23.38
C PHE A 363 16.09 17.01 24.70
N LYS A 364 16.06 18.26 25.17
CA LYS A 364 15.54 18.61 26.52
C LYS A 364 14.19 19.29 26.49
N THR A 365 13.84 19.92 25.39
CA THR A 365 12.61 20.72 25.26
C THR A 365 11.92 20.44 23.94
N PHE A 366 10.59 20.39 23.98
CA PHE A 366 9.77 20.09 22.82
C PHE A 366 8.71 21.17 22.64
N PRO A 367 8.25 21.45 21.42
CA PRO A 367 7.18 22.40 21.18
C PRO A 367 5.84 21.88 21.71
N ASN A 368 4.93 22.80 22.04
CA ASN A 368 3.54 22.43 22.30
C ASN A 368 2.84 22.08 20.98
N HIS A 369 3.09 20.86 20.51
CA HIS A 369 2.55 20.35 19.25
C HIS A 369 2.09 18.89 19.43
N PRO A 370 0.97 18.45 18.80
CA PRO A 370 0.46 17.08 18.95
C PRO A 370 1.49 16.00 18.63
N ALA A 371 2.36 16.23 17.63
CA ALA A 371 3.40 15.29 17.26
C ALA A 371 4.55 15.16 18.29
N ALA A 372 4.63 16.09 19.24
CA ALA A 372 5.60 16.05 20.35
C ALA A 372 4.96 15.63 21.67
N ALA A 373 3.64 15.36 21.68
CA ALA A 373 2.94 14.99 22.90
C ALA A 373 3.45 13.66 23.48
N GLY A 374 3.81 13.68 24.78
CA GLY A 374 4.30 12.49 25.48
C GLY A 374 5.78 12.15 25.23
N ILE A 375 6.51 12.96 24.47
CA ILE A 375 7.97 12.81 24.36
C ILE A 375 8.63 13.33 25.63
N GLU A 376 9.40 12.49 26.30
CA GLU A 376 10.22 12.87 27.46
C GLU A 376 11.65 13.25 27.01
N PRO A 377 12.38 14.07 27.76
CA PRO A 377 13.76 14.41 27.47
C PRO A 377 14.64 13.15 27.31
N PHE A 378 15.44 13.10 26.24
CA PHE A 378 16.32 12.00 25.96
C PHE A 378 17.63 12.46 25.34
N LYS A 379 18.66 11.61 25.46
CA LYS A 379 19.95 11.76 24.81
C LYS A 379 20.32 10.45 24.14
N ILE A 380 20.68 10.51 22.86
CA ILE A 380 21.07 9.34 22.09
C ILE A 380 22.12 9.69 21.03
N ASN A 381 23.08 8.78 20.83
CA ASN A 381 24.02 8.87 19.72
C ASN A 381 23.35 8.29 18.46
N ASP A 382 23.36 9.08 17.39
CA ASP A 382 22.86 8.64 16.08
C ASP A 382 23.51 9.49 14.99
N GLU A 383 23.27 9.13 13.73
CA GLU A 383 23.63 9.93 12.57
C GLU A 383 22.59 11.06 12.39
N TRP A 384 22.70 12.06 13.27
CA TRP A 384 21.79 13.20 13.26
C TRP A 384 22.16 14.19 12.16
N TYR A 385 21.38 14.20 11.08
CA TYR A 385 21.52 15.12 9.96
C TYR A 385 21.17 16.54 10.40
N TYR A 386 21.98 17.51 10.01
CA TYR A 386 21.69 18.89 10.35
C TYR A 386 22.11 19.90 9.25
N HIS A 387 21.85 21.20 9.47
CA HIS A 387 22.00 22.29 8.53
C HIS A 387 21.11 22.10 7.29
N MET A 388 19.85 21.76 7.54
CA MET A 388 18.85 21.52 6.51
C MET A 388 18.47 22.79 5.76
N ARG A 389 17.99 22.66 4.54
CA ARG A 389 17.24 23.70 3.86
C ARG A 389 15.81 23.70 4.34
N PHE A 390 15.31 24.86 4.76
CA PHE A 390 13.93 25.07 5.14
C PHE A 390 13.25 26.11 4.27
N ARG A 391 11.92 26.16 4.32
CA ARG A 391 11.16 27.29 3.76
C ARG A 391 11.64 28.60 4.37
N GLU A 392 11.56 29.67 3.59
CA GLU A 392 11.91 31.00 4.06
C GLU A 392 11.19 31.33 5.38
N ASN A 393 11.97 31.80 6.36
CA ASN A 393 11.49 32.13 7.72
C ASN A 393 10.75 30.99 8.41
N MET A 394 11.08 29.73 8.13
CA MET A 394 10.44 28.53 8.71
C MET A 394 8.91 28.54 8.55
N ARG A 395 8.38 29.17 7.52
CA ARG A 395 6.94 29.34 7.34
C ARG A 395 6.20 27.99 7.26
N GLY A 396 5.33 27.73 8.26
CA GLY A 396 4.58 26.49 8.37
C GLY A 396 5.44 25.26 8.69
N VAL A 397 6.59 25.46 9.31
CA VAL A 397 7.48 24.41 9.81
C VAL A 397 7.58 24.54 11.33
N THR A 398 7.31 23.45 12.03
CA THR A 398 7.46 23.37 13.49
C THR A 398 8.58 22.41 13.83
N PRO A 399 9.74 22.86 14.28
CA PRO A 399 10.81 21.97 14.74
C PRO A 399 10.34 21.14 15.95
N LEU A 400 10.47 19.83 15.85
CA LEU A 400 10.11 18.91 16.93
C LEU A 400 11.32 18.51 17.76
N LEU A 401 12.47 18.20 17.11
CA LEU A 401 13.73 17.93 17.79
C LEU A 401 14.76 18.97 17.36
N THR A 402 15.30 19.65 18.37
CA THR A 402 16.28 20.74 18.16
C THR A 402 17.43 20.59 19.16
N ALA A 403 18.65 20.65 18.69
CA ALA A 403 19.84 20.63 19.53
C ALA A 403 20.99 21.42 18.90
N LEU A 404 22.02 21.73 19.68
CA LEU A 404 23.25 22.30 19.20
C LEU A 404 24.28 21.16 19.00
N PRO A 405 24.71 20.87 17.76
CA PRO A 405 25.73 19.87 17.51
C PRO A 405 27.07 20.26 18.17
N PRO A 406 27.81 19.28 18.72
CA PRO A 406 29.15 19.53 19.24
C PRO A 406 30.11 20.02 18.15
N LYS A 407 31.09 20.88 18.52
CA LYS A 407 32.06 21.42 17.54
C LYS A 407 32.90 20.34 16.87
N GLU A 408 33.08 19.21 17.52
CA GLU A 408 33.80 18.04 17.03
C GLU A 408 33.20 17.46 15.77
N THR A 409 31.87 17.63 15.55
CA THR A 409 31.18 17.24 14.32
C THR A 409 31.72 17.95 13.07
N LEU A 410 32.40 19.09 13.26
CA LEU A 410 33.01 19.88 12.21
C LEU A 410 34.45 19.44 11.88
N ASN A 411 35.02 18.48 12.62
CA ASN A 411 36.37 17.93 12.38
C ASN A 411 36.34 16.92 11.20
N ARG A 412 35.67 17.33 10.12
CA ARG A 412 35.52 16.57 8.89
C ARG A 412 35.95 17.48 7.72
N PRO A 413 36.53 16.93 6.63
CA PRO A 413 36.89 17.71 5.46
C PRO A 413 35.65 18.32 4.78
N ASP A 414 35.87 19.26 3.89
CA ASP A 414 34.80 19.72 3.01
C ASP A 414 34.47 18.64 2.00
N ASP A 415 33.22 18.24 1.97
CA ASP A 415 32.68 17.18 1.13
C ASP A 415 31.15 17.30 1.06
N ALA A 416 30.55 16.57 0.15
CA ALA A 416 29.10 16.54 -0.13
C ALA A 416 28.23 16.39 1.13
N HIS A 417 28.68 15.61 2.13
CA HIS A 417 27.94 15.31 3.38
C HIS A 417 28.76 15.57 4.64
N ALA A 418 30.07 15.85 4.52
CA ALA A 418 30.95 15.88 5.67
C ALA A 418 31.10 17.26 6.30
N GLY A 419 31.27 18.30 5.53
CA GLY A 419 31.46 19.68 6.01
C GLY A 419 31.49 20.70 4.89
N ASN A 420 31.30 21.97 5.27
CA ASN A 420 31.46 23.13 4.39
C ASN A 420 31.59 24.41 5.22
N PRO A 421 32.02 25.54 4.61
CA PRO A 421 32.19 26.79 5.34
C PRO A 421 30.91 27.30 6.03
N ALA A 422 29.74 27.12 5.39
CA ALA A 422 28.48 27.65 5.92
C ALA A 422 28.05 26.90 7.19
N VAL A 423 28.17 25.57 7.24
CA VAL A 423 27.84 24.81 8.45
C VAL A 423 28.78 25.14 9.61
N ARG A 424 30.10 25.38 9.31
CA ARG A 424 31.06 25.79 10.34
C ARG A 424 30.73 27.17 10.90
N GLU A 425 30.32 28.11 10.06
CA GLU A 425 29.88 29.42 10.49
C GLU A 425 28.63 29.34 11.37
N ALA A 426 27.62 28.54 10.99
CA ALA A 426 26.39 28.36 11.76
C ALA A 426 26.66 27.81 13.17
N ILE A 427 27.49 26.74 13.26
CA ILE A 427 27.83 26.16 14.55
C ILE A 427 28.74 27.10 15.39
N ALA A 428 29.66 27.84 14.77
CA ALA A 428 30.49 28.83 15.46
C ALA A 428 29.64 29.95 16.09
N LYS A 429 28.54 30.34 15.46
CA LYS A 429 27.55 31.29 15.98
C LYS A 429 26.64 30.71 17.04
N GLY A 430 26.69 29.42 17.30
CA GLY A 430 25.77 28.72 18.22
C GLY A 430 24.36 28.57 17.69
N GLU A 431 24.20 28.51 16.37
CA GLU A 431 22.90 28.30 15.73
C GLU A 431 22.42 26.85 16.00
N VAL A 432 21.29 26.73 16.73
CA VAL A 432 20.67 25.45 16.99
C VAL A 432 20.18 24.80 15.69
N GLN A 433 20.23 23.47 15.64
CA GLN A 433 19.90 22.71 14.45
C GLN A 433 18.62 21.90 14.65
N HIS A 434 17.77 21.84 13.64
CA HIS A 434 16.51 21.10 13.64
C HIS A 434 16.72 19.79 12.90
N VAL A 435 16.56 18.67 13.60
CA VAL A 435 16.79 17.32 13.08
C VAL A 435 15.49 16.53 12.88
N CYS A 436 14.37 17.06 13.41
CA CYS A 436 13.01 16.57 13.15
C CYS A 436 12.05 17.75 13.15
N TRP A 437 11.12 17.78 12.21
CA TRP A 437 10.15 18.86 12.03
C TRP A 437 8.82 18.35 11.43
#